data_ec597b1b1720fb80147d3c5c9496943e
#
_entry.id   ec597b1b1720fb80147d3c5c9496943e
#
_cell.length_a   1.000
_cell.length_b   1.000
_cell.length_c   1.000
_cell.angle_alpha   90.00
_cell.angle_beta   90.00
_cell.angle_gamma   90.00
#
_symmetry.space_group_name_H-M   'P 1'
#
loop_
_entity.id
_entity.type
_entity.pdbx_description
1 polymer ?
#
loop_
_entity_poly.entity_id
_entity_poly.type
_entity_poly.pdbx_seq_one_letter_code
_entity_poly.pdbx_strand_id
1 'polypeptide(L)'
;MLKRTLACALFAITGHAYSADIQVTTLVDEDKDDTVCSLREAVEFLNKRADKTFENGYHGCGDKDSTSIIVLGRDKVYTLNKALEIKSAMTINTASSGNFNDDKKG
;
A
#
# COMPACT_ATOMS: atom_id res chain seq x y z
N MET A 1 -15.35 -37.72 -18.45
CA MET A 1 -15.35 -37.25 -18.05
C MET A 1 -15.51 -36.30 -17.52
N LEU A 2 -15.45 -36.24 -17.45
CA LEU A 2 -15.55 -35.34 -16.88
C LEU A 2 -15.24 -34.59 -16.24
N LYS A 3 -15.01 -34.53 -16.07
CA LYS A 3 -14.81 -33.84 -15.44
C LYS A 3 -14.33 -33.00 -15.24
N ARG A 4 -14.22 -33.04 -15.40
CA ARG A 4 -13.79 -32.21 -15.23
C ARG A 4 -13.81 -31.22 -15.12
N THR A 5 -14.02 -31.04 -15.12
CA THR A 5 -14.08 -30.01 -14.95
C THR A 5 -14.19 -29.39 -14.28
N LEU A 6 -13.90 -29.63 -13.94
CA LEU A 6 -13.88 -28.93 -13.25
C LEU A 6 -13.34 -28.27 -12.77
N ALA A 7 -13.08 -28.57 -12.60
CA ALA A 7 -12.48 -28.00 -12.05
C ALA A 7 -12.13 -26.96 -12.22
N CYS A 8 -11.77 -26.85 -12.61
CA CYS A 8 -11.29 -25.82 -12.83
C CYS A 8 -11.88 -24.78 -12.49
N ALA A 9 -12.41 -24.67 -12.52
CA ALA A 9 -12.99 -23.60 -12.31
C ALA A 9 -12.68 -23.11 -11.05
N LEU A 10 -12.61 -23.52 -10.56
CA LEU A 10 -12.35 -23.08 -9.53
C LEU A 10 -11.42 -22.35 -9.35
N PHE A 11 -10.93 -22.58 -9.69
CA PHE A 11 -10.03 -21.89 -9.53
C PHE A 11 -9.99 -20.84 -9.99
N ALA A 12 -10.27 -20.91 -10.54
CA ALA A 12 -10.18 -19.80 -11.11
C ALA A 12 -10.33 -18.82 -10.20
N ILE A 13 -11.00 -18.75 -9.81
CA ILE A 13 -11.23 -17.95 -8.98
C ILE A 13 -10.32 -17.51 -8.26
N THR A 14 -9.93 -18.23 -8.05
CA THR A 14 -9.07 -18.05 -7.31
C THR A 14 -8.12 -17.23 -7.69
N GLY A 15 -7.72 -17.33 -8.46
CA GLY A 15 -6.64 -16.67 -8.78
C GLY A 15 -6.68 -15.25 -8.93
N HIS A 16 -7.67 -14.63 -8.64
CA HIS A 16 -7.61 -13.25 -8.91
C HIS A 16 -6.78 -12.54 -7.94
N ALA A 17 -6.10 -11.53 -8.41
CA ALA A 17 -5.27 -10.70 -7.61
C ALA A 17 -6.12 -9.78 -6.78
N TYR A 18 -5.61 -9.45 -5.64
CA TYR A 18 -6.21 -8.43 -4.83
C TYR A 18 -5.50 -7.13 -5.06
N SER A 19 -6.26 -6.05 -5.14
CA SER A 19 -5.70 -4.72 -5.05
C SER A 19 -5.59 -4.41 -3.57
N ALA A 20 -4.41 -4.09 -3.12
CA ALA A 20 -4.18 -3.81 -1.72
C ALA A 20 -3.76 -2.35 -1.53
N ASP A 21 -4.22 -1.73 -0.46
CA ASP A 21 -3.81 -0.39 -0.12
C ASP A 21 -2.37 -0.41 0.35
N ILE A 22 -1.70 0.73 0.22
CA ILE A 22 -0.30 0.85 0.59
C ILE A 22 -0.21 1.15 2.07
N GLN A 23 0.37 0.23 2.83
CA GLN A 23 0.49 0.39 4.27
C GLN A 23 1.79 1.10 4.60
N VAL A 24 1.70 2.21 5.32
CA VAL A 24 2.88 2.89 5.83
C VAL A 24 3.28 2.17 7.11
N THR A 25 4.53 1.73 7.18
CA THR A 25 4.98 0.86 8.26
C THR A 25 6.05 1.47 9.14
N THR A 26 6.43 2.73 8.91
CA THR A 26 7.35 3.42 9.81
C THR A 26 6.89 4.85 10.00
N LEU A 27 7.20 5.41 11.15
CA LEU A 27 6.91 6.82 11.44
C LEU A 27 8.03 7.73 10.96
N VAL A 28 9.16 7.15 10.59
CA VAL A 28 10.35 7.91 10.20
C VAL A 28 10.17 8.43 8.78
N ASP A 29 10.51 9.69 8.58
CA ASP A 29 10.46 10.30 7.24
C ASP A 29 11.75 9.96 6.51
N GLU A 30 11.67 8.94 5.69
CA GLU A 30 12.85 8.46 4.98
C GLU A 30 12.51 8.14 3.54
N ASP A 31 13.54 8.07 2.72
CA ASP A 31 13.40 7.67 1.32
C ASP A 31 14.64 6.85 0.98
N LYS A 32 14.61 5.58 1.35
CA LYS A 32 15.73 4.69 1.10
C LYS A 32 15.22 3.28 0.85
N ASP A 33 16.01 2.52 0.13
CA ASP A 33 15.63 1.18 -0.28
C ASP A 33 15.79 0.22 0.89
N ASP A 34 14.70 -0.04 1.57
CA ASP A 34 14.68 -0.98 2.70
C ASP A 34 13.33 -1.69 2.72
N THR A 35 13.03 -2.38 3.81
CA THR A 35 11.82 -3.19 3.88
C THR A 35 10.66 -2.48 4.55
N VAL A 36 10.86 -1.26 5.03
CA VAL A 36 9.77 -0.50 5.65
C VAL A 36 9.32 0.59 4.68
N CYS A 37 8.06 0.98 4.83
CA CYS A 37 7.45 1.95 3.93
C CYS A 37 7.10 3.21 4.71
N SER A 38 7.80 4.31 4.41
CA SER A 38 7.49 5.59 5.02
C SER A 38 6.38 6.28 4.24
N LEU A 39 5.76 7.27 4.85
CA LEU A 39 4.75 8.06 4.16
C LEU A 39 5.33 8.70 2.90
N ARG A 40 6.54 9.23 2.98
CA ARG A 40 7.18 9.84 1.80
C ARG A 40 7.38 8.81 0.70
N GLU A 41 7.84 7.61 1.06
CA GLU A 41 8.05 6.57 0.06
C GLU A 41 6.75 6.11 -0.57
N ALA A 42 5.67 6.04 0.22
CA ALA A 42 4.37 5.67 -0.32
C ALA A 42 3.89 6.70 -1.35
N VAL A 43 4.05 7.98 -1.03
CA VAL A 43 3.68 9.05 -1.97
C VAL A 43 4.55 8.96 -3.22
N GLU A 44 5.85 8.76 -3.04
CA GLU A 44 6.74 8.66 -4.20
C GLU A 44 6.43 7.43 -5.05
N PHE A 45 6.04 6.32 -4.43
CA PHE A 45 5.63 5.17 -5.21
C PHE A 45 4.47 5.53 -6.15
N LEU A 46 3.45 6.20 -5.61
CA LEU A 46 2.28 6.55 -6.43
C LEU A 46 2.64 7.58 -7.48
N ASN A 47 3.54 8.50 -7.17
CA ASN A 47 4.00 9.48 -8.16
C ASN A 47 4.78 8.83 -9.29
N LYS A 48 5.47 7.72 -9.02
CA LYS A 48 6.41 7.14 -9.97
C LYS A 48 5.94 5.84 -10.62
N ARG A 49 4.82 5.29 -10.18
CA ARG A 49 4.45 3.92 -10.60
C ARG A 49 4.14 3.79 -12.09
N ALA A 50 3.88 4.90 -12.77
CA ALA A 50 3.69 4.83 -14.21
C ALA A 50 4.99 4.51 -14.94
N ASP A 51 6.12 4.72 -14.29
CA ASP A 51 7.42 4.37 -14.82
C ASP A 51 7.64 2.88 -14.57
N LYS A 52 7.97 2.14 -15.59
CA LYS A 52 8.11 0.69 -15.47
C LYS A 52 9.16 0.28 -14.44
N THR A 53 10.13 1.13 -14.17
CA THR A 53 11.13 0.84 -13.16
C THR A 53 10.51 0.67 -11.78
N PHE A 54 9.42 1.39 -11.52
CA PHE A 54 8.83 1.41 -10.19
C PHE A 54 7.42 0.83 -10.13
N GLU A 55 6.96 0.21 -11.22
CA GLU A 55 5.57 -0.29 -11.22
C GLU A 55 5.36 -1.40 -10.19
N ASN A 56 6.41 -2.13 -9.83
CA ASN A 56 6.29 -3.25 -8.90
C ASN A 56 6.59 -2.87 -7.45
N GLY A 57 6.82 -1.61 -7.18
CA GLY A 57 7.10 -1.15 -5.84
C GLY A 57 8.20 -0.11 -5.79
N TYR A 58 8.33 0.54 -4.64
CA TYR A 58 9.33 1.57 -4.45
C TYR A 58 9.75 1.57 -2.98
N HIS A 59 11.00 1.21 -2.70
CA HIS A 59 11.60 1.32 -1.37
C HIS A 59 10.74 0.73 -0.25
N GLY A 60 10.26 -0.48 -0.45
CA GLY A 60 9.47 -1.13 0.58
C GLY A 60 7.97 -0.83 0.53
N CYS A 61 7.53 -0.01 -0.42
CA CYS A 61 6.13 0.36 -0.56
C CYS A 61 5.53 -0.23 -1.82
N GLY A 62 4.34 -0.81 -1.67
CA GLY A 62 3.50 -1.13 -2.81
C GLY A 62 3.97 -2.30 -3.66
N ASP A 63 3.18 -2.59 -4.66
CA ASP A 63 3.49 -3.56 -5.70
C ASP A 63 2.64 -3.22 -6.92
N LYS A 64 2.69 -4.07 -7.94
CA LYS A 64 1.98 -3.77 -9.18
C LYS A 64 0.47 -3.75 -9.02
N ASP A 65 -0.05 -4.39 -7.98
CA ASP A 65 -1.49 -4.47 -7.75
C ASP A 65 -1.98 -3.49 -6.69
N SER A 66 -1.13 -2.58 -6.23
CA SER A 66 -1.53 -1.63 -5.20
C SER A 66 -2.58 -0.65 -5.71
N THR A 67 -3.48 -0.27 -4.81
CA THR A 67 -4.45 0.80 -5.09
C THR A 67 -3.72 2.14 -5.00
N SER A 68 -4.46 3.22 -5.17
CA SER A 68 -3.92 4.57 -4.96
C SER A 68 -4.28 5.11 -3.58
N ILE A 69 -4.42 4.21 -2.60
CA ILE A 69 -4.77 4.57 -1.24
C ILE A 69 -3.61 4.25 -0.32
N ILE A 70 -3.17 5.26 0.42
CA ILE A 70 -2.12 5.12 1.42
C ILE A 70 -2.80 5.06 2.78
N VAL A 71 -2.42 4.09 3.60
CA VAL A 71 -3.03 3.89 4.91
C VAL A 71 -1.99 4.14 5.99
N LEU A 72 -2.30 5.09 6.88
CA LEU A 72 -1.45 5.44 8.01
C LEU A 72 -1.98 4.75 9.26
N GLY A 73 -1.11 4.55 10.24
CA GLY A 73 -1.54 4.03 11.52
C GLY A 73 -2.40 5.06 12.24
N ARG A 74 -3.41 4.59 12.97
CA ARG A 74 -4.28 5.48 13.73
C ARG A 74 -3.52 6.04 14.92
N ASP A 75 -3.82 7.28 15.23
CA ASP A 75 -3.27 7.94 16.40
C ASP A 75 -1.75 7.98 16.41
N LYS A 76 -1.14 7.97 15.23
CA LYS A 76 0.31 8.07 15.09
C LYS A 76 0.67 9.45 14.58
N VAL A 77 1.88 9.88 14.86
CA VAL A 77 2.39 11.15 14.38
C VAL A 77 3.49 10.87 13.36
N TYR A 78 3.31 11.41 12.18
CA TYR A 78 4.27 11.25 11.09
C TYR A 78 4.93 12.58 10.85
N THR A 79 6.15 12.75 11.35
CA THR A 79 6.86 14.01 11.21
C THR A 79 7.59 14.03 9.89
N LEU A 80 7.35 15.07 9.11
CA LEU A 80 8.00 15.21 7.81
C LEU A 80 9.14 16.20 7.92
N ASN A 81 10.28 15.82 7.37
CA ASN A 81 11.47 16.68 7.38
C ASN A 81 11.42 17.73 6.28
N LYS A 82 10.60 17.50 5.27
CA LYS A 82 10.40 18.44 4.19
C LYS A 82 9.05 18.16 3.55
N ALA A 83 8.60 19.06 2.71
CA ALA A 83 7.28 18.94 2.09
C ALA A 83 7.20 17.69 1.21
N LEU A 84 5.98 17.16 1.12
CA LEU A 84 5.67 16.10 0.17
C LEU A 84 5.14 16.74 -1.09
N GLU A 85 5.49 16.19 -2.24
CA GLU A 85 4.89 16.63 -3.50
C GLU A 85 3.93 15.55 -3.97
N ILE A 86 2.69 15.92 -4.22
CA ILE A 86 1.68 14.99 -4.70
C ILE A 86 1.52 15.26 -6.20
N LYS A 87 1.98 14.32 -7.02
CA LYS A 87 1.98 14.49 -8.46
C LYS A 87 0.98 13.58 -9.17
N SER A 88 0.26 12.76 -8.43
CA SER A 88 -0.75 11.89 -9.00
C SER A 88 -1.92 11.82 -8.04
N ALA A 89 -3.06 11.35 -8.52
CA ALA A 89 -4.24 11.24 -7.67
C ALA A 89 -4.00 10.15 -6.63
N MET A 90 -4.30 10.45 -5.39
CA MET A 90 -4.14 9.48 -4.32
C MET A 90 -5.01 9.87 -3.14
N THR A 91 -5.31 8.89 -2.30
CA THR A 91 -6.06 9.10 -1.07
C THR A 91 -5.16 8.69 0.09
N ILE A 92 -5.16 9.47 1.15
CA ILE A 92 -4.39 9.13 2.36
C ILE A 92 -5.41 8.99 3.49
N ASN A 93 -5.50 7.80 4.03
CA ASN A 93 -6.44 7.46 5.09
C ASN A 93 -5.70 6.94 6.30
N THR A 94 -6.38 6.92 7.43
CA THR A 94 -5.87 6.19 8.58
C THR A 94 -6.50 4.80 8.58
N ALA A 95 -5.83 3.87 9.25
CA ALA A 95 -6.34 2.51 9.38
C ALA A 95 -7.68 2.54 10.08
N SER A 96 -8.56 1.66 9.66
CA SER A 96 -9.83 1.52 10.35
C SER A 96 -9.58 0.88 11.71
N SER A 97 -10.61 0.85 12.51
CA SER A 97 -10.47 0.37 13.87
C SER A 97 -9.85 -1.01 13.91
N GLY A 98 -9.32 -1.32 15.03
CA GLY A 98 -8.84 -2.64 15.34
C GLY A 98 -7.37 -2.83 15.16
N ASN A 99 -6.88 -2.32 14.15
CA ASN A 99 -5.50 -2.60 13.91
C ASN A 99 -4.57 -1.90 14.83
N PHE A 100 -4.95 -0.80 15.30
CA PHE A 100 -4.11 -0.06 16.18
C PHE A 100 -4.85 0.24 17.45
N ASN A 101 -5.60 0.05 17.54
CA ASN A 101 -6.35 0.46 18.29
C ASN A 101 -6.75 0.90 19.10
N ASP A 102 -6.99 0.78 19.19
CA ASP A 102 -7.30 1.17 19.75
C ASP A 102 -7.98 1.77 20.29
N ASP A 103 -8.28 1.61 20.50
CA ASP A 103 -8.72 2.23 20.89
C ASP A 103 -9.37 2.76 21.46
N LYS A 104 -9.39 2.72 21.81
CA LYS A 104 -9.78 3.28 22.24
C LYS A 104 -10.06 4.20 22.32
N LYS A 105 -10.03 4.38 22.25
CA LYS A 105 -10.04 5.36 22.30
C LYS A 105 -10.43 5.98 21.99
N GLY A 106 -10.65 5.76 21.93
CA GLY A 106 -10.80 6.47 21.70
C GLY A 106 -11.20 6.70 21.50
#